data_59332901cd9136d65f83c12b66dfd8dd
#
_entry.id   59332901cd9136d65f83c12b66dfd8dd
#
_cell.length_a   1.000
_cell.length_b   1.000
_cell.length_c   1.000
_cell.angle_alpha   90.00
_cell.angle_beta   90.00
_cell.angle_gamma   90.00
#
_symmetry.space_group_name_H-M   'P 1'
#
loop_
_entity.id
_entity.type
_entity.pdbx_description
1 polymer ?
#
loop_
_entity_poly.entity_id
_entity_poly.type
_entity_poly.pdbx_seq_one_letter_code
_entity_poly.pdbx_strand_id
1 'polypeptide(L)'
;MDENNQTKAQIVIVEDQPSLAEIYKTRLELIGYKCAVAGDGIQALVEIEKNRPELVLLDLMLPKLSGEQILKVMRSSDWGEDIKVLIISNLNEADAPSSLRDLKIEGYLVKANLTDDQVDQIVGTILKPIGQSEDISLDGS
;
A
#
# COMPACT_ATOMS: atom_id res chain seq x y z
N MET A 1 10.71 24.91 -7.12
CA MET A 1 10.49 24.61 -7.17
C MET A 1 9.78 23.73 -7.32
N ASP A 2 9.63 23.36 -7.66
CA ASP A 2 8.94 22.58 -8.07
C ASP A 2 9.30 21.26 -7.90
N GLU A 3 10.39 20.98 -7.54
CA GLU A 3 10.82 19.70 -7.29
C GLU A 3 9.88 19.05 -6.33
N ASN A 4 9.19 19.76 -5.57
CA ASN A 4 8.28 19.19 -4.70
C ASN A 4 7.21 18.44 -5.39
N ASN A 5 6.83 18.88 -6.51
CA ASN A 5 5.74 18.29 -7.21
C ASN A 5 6.05 16.98 -7.77
N GLN A 6 7.32 16.75 -8.00
CA GLN A 6 7.64 15.59 -8.64
C GLN A 6 8.02 14.51 -7.77
N THR A 7 8.13 14.74 -6.50
CA THR A 7 8.71 13.74 -5.66
C THR A 7 7.69 12.99 -4.83
N LYS A 8 6.40 13.22 -5.05
CA LYS A 8 5.41 12.49 -4.26
C LYS A 8 5.38 11.05 -4.65
N ALA A 9 5.37 10.17 -3.66
CA ALA A 9 5.36 8.75 -3.92
C ALA A 9 3.96 8.29 -4.32
N GLN A 10 3.91 7.32 -5.22
CA GLN A 10 2.67 6.71 -5.63
C GLN A 10 2.27 5.62 -4.65
N ILE A 11 3.24 5.00 -4.00
CA ILE A 11 3.01 3.92 -3.04
C ILE A 11 3.76 4.24 -1.77
N VAL A 12 3.09 4.13 -0.63
CA VAL A 12 3.75 4.22 0.67
C VAL A 12 3.77 2.81 1.24
N ILE A 13 4.93 2.34 1.62
CA ILE A 13 5.14 1.01 2.17
C ILE A 13 5.32 1.16 3.67
N VAL A 14 4.40 0.60 4.45
CA VAL A 14 4.43 0.70 5.89
C VAL A 14 4.86 -0.64 6.45
N GLU A 15 6.14 -0.74 6.80
CA GLU A 15 6.75 -1.99 7.20
C GLU A 15 7.89 -1.68 8.17
N ASP A 16 7.88 -2.31 9.35
CA ASP A 16 8.88 -2.00 10.37
C ASP A 16 10.19 -2.77 10.23
N GLN A 17 10.25 -3.77 9.36
CA GLN A 17 11.49 -4.49 9.11
C GLN A 17 12.19 -3.85 7.92
N PRO A 18 13.30 -3.15 8.14
CA PRO A 18 13.93 -2.38 7.05
C PRO A 18 14.31 -3.21 5.84
N SER A 19 14.78 -4.42 6.05
CA SER A 19 15.20 -5.25 4.93
C SER A 19 14.03 -5.64 4.05
N LEU A 20 12.89 -5.94 4.66
CA LEU A 20 11.71 -6.31 3.90
C LEU A 20 11.12 -5.10 3.18
N ALA A 21 11.10 -3.96 3.86
CA ALA A 21 10.62 -2.73 3.25
C ALA A 21 11.47 -2.40 2.01
N GLU A 22 12.77 -2.62 2.11
CA GLU A 22 13.66 -2.32 1.00
C GLU A 22 13.42 -3.27 -0.18
N ILE A 23 13.11 -4.51 0.09
CA ILE A 23 12.80 -5.46 -0.97
C ILE A 23 11.55 -5.01 -1.72
N TYR A 24 10.50 -4.67 -1.00
CA TYR A 24 9.27 -4.21 -1.65
C TYR A 24 9.54 -2.94 -2.46
N LYS A 25 10.26 -2.00 -1.87
CA LYS A 25 10.54 -0.74 -2.54
C LYS A 25 11.32 -0.96 -3.82
N THR A 26 12.40 -1.73 -3.74
CA THR A 26 13.26 -1.95 -4.88
C THR A 26 12.49 -2.61 -6.01
N ARG A 27 11.69 -3.63 -5.69
CA ARG A 27 10.97 -4.35 -6.73
C ARG A 27 9.92 -3.46 -7.38
N LEU A 28 9.19 -2.69 -6.59
CA LEU A 28 8.14 -1.84 -7.15
C LEU A 28 8.73 -0.68 -7.95
N GLU A 29 9.88 -0.17 -7.52
CA GLU A 29 10.53 0.89 -8.28
C GLU A 29 11.08 0.37 -9.60
N LEU A 30 11.50 -0.88 -9.64
CA LEU A 30 11.98 -1.46 -10.90
C LEU A 30 10.88 -1.56 -11.94
N ILE A 31 9.64 -1.69 -11.53
CA ILE A 31 8.56 -1.75 -12.49
C ILE A 31 7.88 -0.39 -12.70
N GLY A 32 8.45 0.66 -12.14
CA GLY A 32 8.06 2.01 -12.50
C GLY A 32 7.33 2.83 -11.46
N TYR A 33 7.06 2.30 -10.28
CA TYR A 33 6.36 3.07 -9.26
C TYR A 33 7.35 3.85 -8.40
N LYS A 34 6.91 4.98 -7.88
CA LYS A 34 7.72 5.76 -6.97
C LYS A 34 7.24 5.43 -5.56
N CYS A 35 8.15 5.02 -4.68
CA CYS A 35 7.78 4.50 -3.37
C CYS A 35 8.44 5.26 -2.23
N ALA A 36 7.73 5.38 -1.11
CA ALA A 36 8.28 5.87 0.14
C ALA A 36 8.04 4.81 1.20
N VAL A 37 8.88 4.77 2.22
CA VAL A 37 8.81 3.78 3.28
C VAL A 37 8.57 4.45 4.62
N ALA A 38 7.73 3.87 5.44
CA ALA A 38 7.54 4.31 6.82
C ALA A 38 7.71 3.10 7.73
N GLY A 39 8.47 3.26 8.80
CA GLY A 39 8.83 2.15 9.67
C GLY A 39 8.00 2.01 10.92
N ASP A 40 7.11 2.94 11.19
CA ASP A 40 6.21 2.83 12.34
C ASP A 40 4.92 3.58 12.03
N GLY A 41 3.95 3.45 12.91
CA GLY A 41 2.63 4.00 12.62
C GLY A 41 2.56 5.51 12.57
N ILE A 42 3.38 6.20 13.38
CA ILE A 42 3.36 7.64 13.36
C ILE A 42 3.99 8.15 12.08
N GLN A 43 5.12 7.57 11.70
CA GLN A 43 5.78 7.94 10.47
C GLN A 43 4.89 7.63 9.28
N ALA A 44 4.12 6.55 9.37
CA ALA A 44 3.21 6.16 8.30
C ALA A 44 2.19 7.25 8.04
N LEU A 45 1.57 7.78 9.09
CA LEU A 45 0.56 8.82 8.89
C LEU A 45 1.18 10.07 8.26
N VAL A 46 2.39 10.42 8.68
CA VAL A 46 3.08 11.58 8.12
C VAL A 46 3.33 11.36 6.62
N GLU A 47 3.85 10.20 6.26
CA GLU A 47 4.19 9.93 4.87
C GLU A 47 2.96 9.79 3.99
N ILE A 48 1.90 9.20 4.50
CA ILE A 48 0.68 9.02 3.71
C ILE A 48 0.02 10.36 3.46
N GLU A 49 -0.07 11.19 4.48
CA GLU A 49 -0.69 12.50 4.29
C GLU A 49 0.14 13.37 3.35
N LYS A 50 1.44 13.32 3.49
CA LYS A 50 2.33 14.13 2.68
C LYS A 50 2.30 13.73 1.21
N ASN A 51 2.35 12.44 0.95
CA ASN A 51 2.42 11.93 -0.42
C ASN A 51 1.07 11.74 -1.09
N ARG A 52 0.02 11.53 -0.32
CA ARG A 52 -1.31 11.22 -0.87
C ARG A 52 -1.19 10.14 -1.94
N PRO A 53 -0.64 8.97 -1.59
CA PRO A 53 -0.33 7.95 -2.59
C PRO A 53 -1.57 7.31 -3.19
N GLU A 54 -1.38 6.59 -4.28
CA GLU A 54 -2.46 5.83 -4.87
C GLU A 54 -2.71 4.55 -4.08
N LEU A 55 -1.68 4.04 -3.43
CA LEU A 55 -1.77 2.79 -2.70
C LEU A 55 -0.88 2.80 -1.47
N VAL A 56 -1.36 2.23 -0.39
CA VAL A 56 -0.55 2.00 0.80
C VAL A 56 -0.44 0.49 1.00
N LEU A 57 0.79 -0.02 1.12
CA LEU A 57 1.01 -1.40 1.54
C LEU A 57 1.18 -1.33 3.04
N LEU A 58 0.29 -1.96 3.79
CA LEU A 58 0.17 -1.72 5.21
C LEU A 58 0.28 -2.99 6.03
N ASP A 59 1.28 -3.05 6.91
CA ASP A 59 1.36 -4.13 7.88
C ASP A 59 0.46 -3.76 9.05
N LEU A 60 -0.23 -4.75 9.60
CA LEU A 60 -1.07 -4.53 10.75
C LEU A 60 -0.28 -4.46 12.05
N MET A 61 0.85 -5.13 12.10
CA MET A 61 1.63 -5.27 13.34
C MET A 61 2.82 -4.31 13.31
N LEU A 62 2.60 -3.11 13.82
CA LEU A 62 3.60 -2.05 13.78
C LEU A 62 3.83 -1.46 15.16
N PRO A 63 5.01 -0.89 15.39
CA PRO A 63 5.23 -0.12 16.61
C PRO A 63 4.41 1.16 16.60
N LYS A 64 4.10 1.65 17.74
CA LYS A 64 3.46 2.94 18.01
C LYS A 64 1.97 2.97 17.67
N LEU A 65 1.62 2.75 16.43
CA LEU A 65 0.22 2.63 16.04
C LEU A 65 0.07 1.40 15.19
N SER A 66 -0.98 0.63 15.41
CA SER A 66 -1.22 -0.56 14.60
C SER A 66 -1.70 -0.17 13.21
N GLY A 67 -1.62 -1.09 12.27
CA GLY A 67 -2.14 -0.85 10.93
C GLY A 67 -3.63 -0.55 10.96
N GLU A 68 -4.37 -1.21 11.85
CA GLU A 68 -5.80 -0.93 11.97
C GLU A 68 -6.04 0.51 12.38
N GLN A 69 -5.26 1.03 13.32
CA GLN A 69 -5.40 2.40 13.77
C GLN A 69 -5.06 3.38 12.66
N ILE A 70 -4.02 3.08 11.89
CA ILE A 70 -3.65 3.91 10.75
C ILE A 70 -4.80 3.96 9.75
N LEU A 71 -5.36 2.80 9.45
CA LEU A 71 -6.43 2.71 8.46
C LEU A 71 -7.67 3.47 8.93
N LYS A 72 -7.98 3.42 10.21
CA LYS A 72 -9.11 4.17 10.75
C LYS A 72 -8.91 5.67 10.59
N VAL A 73 -7.69 6.15 10.84
CA VAL A 73 -7.39 7.56 10.67
C VAL A 73 -7.54 7.95 9.20
N MET A 74 -7.03 7.12 8.30
CA MET A 74 -7.14 7.39 6.87
C MET A 74 -8.60 7.51 6.44
N ARG A 75 -9.41 6.56 6.85
CA ARG A 75 -10.81 6.56 6.40
C ARG A 75 -11.64 7.69 6.99
N SER A 76 -11.14 8.31 8.07
CA SER A 76 -11.82 9.45 8.68
C SER A 76 -11.29 10.78 8.17
N SER A 77 -10.29 10.76 7.29
CA SER A 77 -9.64 11.97 6.82
C SER A 77 -10.04 12.29 5.40
N ASP A 78 -10.15 13.54 5.08
CA ASP A 78 -10.44 13.93 3.70
C ASP A 78 -9.32 13.48 2.77
N TRP A 79 -8.10 13.51 3.25
CA TRP A 79 -6.97 13.15 2.41
C TRP A 79 -6.79 11.65 2.24
N GLY A 80 -7.38 10.85 3.11
CA GLY A 80 -7.13 9.42 3.07
C GLY A 80 -8.34 8.54 2.80
N GLU A 81 -9.48 9.16 2.68
CA GLU A 81 -10.72 8.40 2.58
C GLU A 81 -10.74 7.43 1.42
N ASP A 82 -10.19 7.81 0.30
CA ASP A 82 -10.23 7.00 -0.91
C ASP A 82 -8.91 6.36 -1.31
N ILE A 83 -7.88 6.52 -0.50
CA ILE A 83 -6.60 5.90 -0.82
C ILE A 83 -6.72 4.39 -0.71
N LYS A 84 -6.26 3.67 -1.72
CA LYS A 84 -6.32 2.21 -1.73
C LYS A 84 -5.33 1.63 -0.73
N VAL A 85 -5.73 0.57 -0.03
CA VAL A 85 -4.88 -0.06 0.97
C VAL A 85 -4.85 -1.56 0.74
N LEU A 86 -3.65 -2.11 0.68
CA LEU A 86 -3.43 -3.55 0.61
C LEU A 86 -2.73 -3.96 1.90
N ILE A 87 -3.34 -4.87 2.65
CA ILE A 87 -2.76 -5.35 3.90
C ILE A 87 -1.75 -6.45 3.61
N ILE A 88 -0.56 -6.37 4.18
CA ILE A 88 0.44 -7.43 4.08
C ILE A 88 0.95 -7.67 5.48
N SER A 89 0.60 -8.79 6.09
CA SER A 89 0.89 -9.03 7.49
C SER A 89 1.19 -10.50 7.75
N ASN A 90 1.86 -10.79 8.87
CA ASN A 90 2.06 -12.17 9.28
C ASN A 90 0.81 -12.72 9.97
N LEU A 91 -0.11 -11.87 10.36
CA LEU A 91 -1.32 -12.31 11.02
C LEU A 91 -2.26 -12.92 9.99
N ASN A 92 -2.85 -14.07 10.30
CA ASN A 92 -3.82 -14.68 9.40
C ASN A 92 -5.07 -13.82 9.33
N GLU A 93 -5.69 -13.81 8.18
CA GLU A 93 -6.87 -12.98 7.98
C GLU A 93 -7.97 -13.31 8.99
N ALA A 94 -8.12 -14.57 9.34
CA ALA A 94 -9.15 -14.97 10.28
C ALA A 94 -8.93 -14.39 11.67
N ASP A 95 -7.68 -14.05 12.00
CA ASP A 95 -7.35 -13.48 13.30
C ASP A 95 -7.25 -11.97 13.26
N ALA A 96 -7.45 -11.37 12.12
CA ALA A 96 -7.35 -9.93 11.97
C ALA A 96 -8.58 -9.25 12.55
N PRO A 97 -8.50 -7.97 12.90
CA PRO A 97 -9.66 -7.27 13.44
C PRO A 97 -10.83 -7.28 12.46
N SER A 98 -12.01 -7.58 12.96
CA SER A 98 -13.17 -7.65 12.10
C SER A 98 -13.52 -6.28 11.51
N SER A 99 -13.09 -5.21 12.14
CA SER A 99 -13.34 -3.87 11.64
C SER A 99 -12.75 -3.63 10.25
N LEU A 100 -11.75 -4.41 9.85
CA LEU A 100 -11.16 -4.22 8.54
C LEU A 100 -12.17 -4.36 7.41
N ARG A 101 -13.21 -5.16 7.63
CA ARG A 101 -14.22 -5.35 6.59
C ARG A 101 -14.89 -4.04 6.22
N ASP A 102 -15.04 -3.14 7.18
CA ASP A 102 -15.73 -1.90 6.94
C ASP A 102 -14.78 -0.77 6.53
N LEU A 103 -13.50 -1.05 6.45
CA LEU A 103 -12.51 -0.02 6.17
C LEU A 103 -12.00 -0.03 4.73
N LYS A 104 -12.66 -0.80 3.87
CA LYS A 104 -12.41 -0.78 2.42
C LYS A 104 -10.97 -1.07 2.04
N ILE A 105 -10.53 -2.29 2.25
CA ILE A 105 -9.19 -2.69 1.83
C ILE A 105 -9.26 -3.39 0.48
N GLU A 106 -8.18 -3.32 -0.30
CA GLU A 106 -8.12 -3.97 -1.60
C GLU A 106 -7.83 -5.45 -1.48
N GLY A 107 -7.22 -5.87 -0.40
CA GLY A 107 -6.93 -7.27 -0.18
C GLY A 107 -6.12 -7.48 1.08
N TYR A 108 -5.91 -8.74 1.43
CA TYR A 108 -5.19 -9.11 2.64
C TYR A 108 -4.23 -10.23 2.27
N LEU A 109 -2.95 -9.99 2.43
CA LEU A 109 -1.93 -10.97 2.10
C LEU A 109 -1.17 -11.37 3.34
N VAL A 110 -0.92 -12.67 3.48
CA VAL A 110 -0.16 -13.18 4.63
C VAL A 110 1.28 -13.34 4.19
N LYS A 111 2.20 -12.65 4.85
CA LYS A 111 3.61 -12.60 4.44
C LYS A 111 4.21 -13.98 4.24
N ALA A 112 3.92 -14.91 5.13
CA ALA A 112 4.52 -16.23 5.07
C ALA A 112 4.14 -17.00 3.81
N ASN A 113 3.07 -16.63 3.16
CA ASN A 113 2.58 -17.34 1.98
C ASN A 113 2.93 -16.64 0.67
N LEU A 114 3.65 -15.53 0.74
CA LEU A 114 3.91 -14.75 -0.46
C LEU A 114 5.24 -15.07 -1.10
N THR A 115 5.26 -15.07 -2.41
CA THR A 115 6.51 -15.01 -3.13
C THR A 115 6.73 -13.56 -3.52
N ASP A 116 7.97 -13.20 -3.86
CA ASP A 116 8.29 -11.82 -4.15
C ASP A 116 7.49 -11.27 -5.32
N ASP A 117 7.28 -12.05 -6.34
CA ASP A 117 6.58 -11.56 -7.51
C ASP A 117 5.07 -11.44 -7.31
N GLN A 118 4.51 -12.09 -6.29
CA GLN A 118 3.07 -11.97 -6.07
C GLN A 118 2.69 -10.56 -5.65
N VAL A 119 3.52 -9.90 -4.86
CA VAL A 119 3.23 -8.52 -4.46
C VAL A 119 3.23 -7.63 -5.69
N ASP A 120 4.23 -7.80 -6.56
CA ASP A 120 4.31 -7.01 -7.79
C ASP A 120 3.07 -7.18 -8.64
N GLN A 121 2.60 -8.42 -8.78
CA GLN A 121 1.45 -8.72 -9.62
C GLN A 121 0.17 -8.12 -9.04
N ILE A 122 0.00 -8.23 -7.74
CA ILE A 122 -1.20 -7.72 -7.10
C ILE A 122 -1.23 -6.19 -7.16
N VAL A 123 -0.09 -5.55 -6.91
CA VAL A 123 0.00 -4.10 -7.01
C VAL A 123 -0.33 -3.66 -8.43
N GLY A 124 0.21 -4.37 -9.41
CA GLY A 124 -0.08 -4.06 -10.80
C GLY A 124 -1.55 -4.15 -11.13
N THR A 125 -2.24 -5.12 -10.55
CA THR A 125 -3.67 -5.26 -10.78
C THR A 125 -4.44 -4.11 -10.12
N ILE A 126 -4.06 -3.72 -8.92
CA ILE A 126 -4.76 -2.66 -8.21
C ILE A 126 -4.57 -1.31 -8.90
N LEU A 127 -3.35 -1.05 -9.36
CA LEU A 127 -3.01 0.24 -9.95
C LEU A 127 -3.05 0.28 -11.47
N LYS A 128 -3.55 -0.78 -12.08
CA LYS A 128 -3.59 -0.84 -13.52
C LYS A 128 -4.36 0.32 -14.08
N PRO A 129 -3.77 1.05 -15.02
CA PRO A 129 -4.47 2.18 -15.62
C PRO A 129 -5.67 1.70 -16.42
N ILE A 130 -6.70 2.47 -16.36
CA ILE A 130 -7.92 2.14 -17.08
C ILE A 130 -7.65 2.01 -18.56
N GLY A 131 -6.85 2.88 -19.11
CA GLY A 131 -6.54 2.82 -20.52
C GLY A 131 -5.90 1.52 -20.92
N GLN A 132 -5.00 1.03 -20.07
CA GLN A 132 -4.37 -0.21 -20.38
C GLN A 132 -5.34 -1.35 -20.38
N SER A 133 -6.26 -1.33 -19.46
CA SER A 133 -7.23 -2.38 -19.40
C SER A 133 -8.07 -2.38 -20.65
N GLU A 134 -8.46 -1.25 -21.07
CA GLU A 134 -9.29 -1.15 -22.23
C GLU A 134 -8.57 -1.60 -23.45
N ASP A 135 -7.34 -1.22 -23.57
CA ASP A 135 -6.57 -1.63 -24.71
C ASP A 135 -6.56 -3.11 -24.83
N ILE A 136 -6.37 -3.78 -23.75
CA ILE A 136 -6.32 -5.21 -23.79
C ILE A 136 -7.63 -5.75 -24.28
N SER A 137 -8.70 -5.21 -23.80
CA SER A 137 -9.95 -5.73 -24.23
C SER A 137 -10.18 -5.50 -25.69
N LEU A 138 -9.77 -4.39 -26.17
CA LEU A 138 -9.92 -4.12 -27.54
C LEU A 138 -9.18 -5.08 -28.35
N ASP A 139 -8.04 -5.39 -27.90
CA ASP A 139 -7.29 -6.29 -28.61
C ASP A 139 -7.95 -7.53 -28.71
N GLY A 140 -8.50 -7.93 -27.65
CA GLY A 140 -9.09 -9.14 -27.66
C GLY A 140 -10.09 -9.21 -28.71
N SER A 141 -10.53 -8.16 -29.03
CA SER A 141 -11.56 -8.15 -30.00
C SER A 141 -11.14 -8.57 -31.36
#